data_f7547dc6da4c011ba2049c3923d8dca0
#
_entry.id   f7547dc6da4c011ba2049c3923d8dca0
#
_cell.length_a   1.000
_cell.length_b   1.000
_cell.length_c   1.000
_cell.angle_alpha   90.00
_cell.angle_beta   90.00
_cell.angle_gamma   90.00
#
_symmetry.space_group_name_H-M   'P 1'
#
loop_
_entity.id
_entity.type
_entity.pdbx_description
1 polymer ?
#
loop_
_entity_poly.entity_id
_entity_poly.type
_entity_poly.pdbx_seq_one_letter_code
_entity_poly.pdbx_strand_id
1 'polypeptide(L)'
;GHPAITTAGDLLFGISIDEPPEGWKIPNPEKVKSLVAGLIDGESVRVESSVENIPWIISSDLPISEKGSLSIKVTEKSIKKGERHLTFHPPVLVLGVGCERGVTGNELIELVEKTLGENQLARESIACIASIDLKMDESGIHQLADYLNLPTRFFTNDELESQTPFLKNPSDIVFSAVGCHGVSEGAAIAAVGRGGSLIVEKTKSEKATIAIAKSTSDIDIHKFGIARGKLNIVGLGPGKVDWRTSALTDAIKDSTHVVGYKLYLDLVEDLLKGKECFFSELSQEESRARKAIKLASSGHNVSLVCSGDAGIYALATLVFELIDRENCDDWNRIQIEVHPGISAFQAAAARVGAPMGHDFCAISLSNLLTS
;
A
#
# COMPACT_ATOMS: atom_id res chain seq x y z
N GLY A 1 -19.95 -18.39 4.42
CA GLY A 1 -18.97 -18.68 5.45
C GLY A 1 -17.84 -19.49 4.84
N HIS A 2 -16.60 -19.01 5.01
CA HIS A 2 -15.44 -19.82 4.67
C HIS A 2 -15.25 -20.87 5.78
N PRO A 3 -14.99 -22.15 5.46
CA PRO A 3 -14.68 -23.13 6.48
C PRO A 3 -13.34 -22.77 7.13
N ALA A 4 -13.33 -22.53 8.43
CA ALA A 4 -12.09 -22.43 9.20
C ALA A 4 -11.53 -23.84 9.39
N ILE A 5 -10.34 -24.11 8.87
CA ILE A 5 -9.61 -25.35 9.15
C ILE A 5 -8.80 -25.08 10.42
N THR A 6 -9.26 -25.61 11.55
CA THR A 6 -8.53 -25.56 12.82
C THR A 6 -7.73 -26.83 13.02
N THR A 7 -6.49 -26.71 13.44
CA THR A 7 -5.65 -27.85 13.82
C THR A 7 -5.87 -28.21 15.31
N ALA A 8 -5.44 -29.41 15.70
CA ALA A 8 -5.48 -29.82 17.11
C ALA A 8 -4.67 -28.85 18.02
N GLY A 9 -3.60 -28.28 17.48
CA GLY A 9 -2.79 -27.28 18.19
C GLY A 9 -3.56 -25.97 18.43
N ASP A 10 -4.31 -25.49 17.44
CA ASP A 10 -5.09 -24.26 17.55
C ASP A 10 -6.17 -24.38 18.63
N LEU A 11 -6.80 -25.54 18.74
CA LEU A 11 -7.81 -25.83 19.75
C LEU A 11 -7.23 -25.96 21.16
N LEU A 12 -6.01 -26.49 21.28
CA LEU A 12 -5.34 -26.69 22.57
C LEU A 12 -4.73 -25.40 23.12
N PHE A 13 -4.19 -24.53 22.25
CA PHE A 13 -3.42 -23.35 22.66
C PHE A 13 -4.14 -22.03 22.45
N GLY A 14 -5.33 -22.06 21.84
CA GLY A 14 -6.13 -20.87 21.59
C GLY A 14 -5.55 -19.90 20.54
N ILE A 15 -4.47 -20.29 19.85
CA ILE A 15 -3.82 -19.54 18.79
C ILE A 15 -3.33 -20.45 17.66
N SER A 16 -3.30 -19.93 16.45
CA SER A 16 -2.67 -20.56 15.28
C SER A 16 -1.21 -20.09 15.22
N ILE A 17 -0.27 -20.98 15.52
CA ILE A 17 1.17 -20.65 15.57
C ILE A 17 1.73 -20.37 14.17
N ASP A 18 1.17 -21.01 13.15
CA ASP A 18 1.53 -20.84 11.74
C ASP A 18 0.84 -19.67 11.05
N GLU A 19 -0.20 -19.09 11.68
CA GLU A 19 -0.91 -17.90 11.21
C GLU A 19 -0.83 -16.75 12.22
N PRO A 20 0.34 -16.10 12.34
CA PRO A 20 0.50 -14.98 13.27
C PRO A 20 -0.36 -13.78 12.85
N PRO A 21 -0.54 -12.76 13.71
CA PRO A 21 -1.29 -11.56 13.38
C PRO A 21 -0.82 -10.88 12.09
N GLU A 22 -1.71 -10.07 11.50
CA GLU A 22 -1.42 -9.36 10.26
C GLU A 22 -0.11 -8.55 10.37
N GLY A 23 0.71 -8.60 9.33
CA GLY A 23 2.01 -7.95 9.26
C GLY A 23 3.17 -8.74 9.88
N TRP A 24 2.90 -9.69 10.78
CA TRP A 24 3.94 -10.56 11.34
C TRP A 24 4.43 -11.60 10.33
N LYS A 25 5.70 -11.97 10.39
CA LYS A 25 6.31 -12.94 9.48
C LYS A 25 7.05 -14.03 10.23
N ILE A 26 7.03 -15.24 9.67
CA ILE A 26 7.79 -16.40 10.15
C ILE A 26 8.90 -16.68 9.14
N PRO A 27 10.18 -16.37 9.45
CA PRO A 27 11.29 -16.59 8.52
C PRO A 27 11.72 -18.07 8.43
N ASN A 28 11.32 -18.90 9.39
CA ASN A 28 11.67 -20.32 9.47
C ASN A 28 10.43 -21.22 9.72
N PRO A 29 9.45 -21.22 8.77
CA PRO A 29 8.17 -21.92 8.96
C PRO A 29 8.32 -23.44 9.13
N GLU A 30 9.43 -24.02 8.71
CA GLU A 30 9.74 -25.44 8.92
C GLU A 30 9.85 -25.82 10.40
N LYS A 31 10.07 -24.85 11.30
CA LYS A 31 10.13 -25.05 12.75
C LYS A 31 8.77 -25.15 13.42
N VAL A 32 7.71 -24.67 12.78
CA VAL A 32 6.34 -24.69 13.33
C VAL A 32 5.94 -26.14 13.71
N LYS A 33 6.09 -27.07 12.78
CA LYS A 33 5.70 -28.46 13.01
C LYS A 33 6.39 -29.11 14.22
N SER A 34 7.70 -28.88 14.35
CA SER A 34 8.47 -29.45 15.46
C SER A 34 8.11 -28.79 16.80
N LEU A 35 7.82 -27.50 16.81
CA LEU A 35 7.39 -26.78 18.01
C LEU A 35 5.99 -27.26 18.44
N VAL A 36 5.03 -27.32 17.53
CA VAL A 36 3.67 -27.78 17.83
C VAL A 36 3.66 -29.23 18.31
N ALA A 37 4.46 -30.11 17.71
CA ALA A 37 4.58 -31.50 18.16
C ALA A 37 5.10 -31.61 19.61
N GLY A 38 6.17 -30.88 19.96
CA GLY A 38 6.68 -30.87 21.33
C GLY A 38 5.69 -30.28 22.33
N LEU A 39 4.94 -29.24 21.95
CA LEU A 39 3.86 -28.69 22.79
C LEU A 39 2.74 -29.71 23.06
N ILE A 40 2.33 -30.48 22.04
CA ILE A 40 1.33 -31.56 22.17
C ILE A 40 1.86 -32.69 23.06
N ASP A 41 3.17 -32.98 23.00
CA ASP A 41 3.83 -33.96 23.85
C ASP A 41 4.03 -33.48 25.31
N GLY A 42 3.56 -32.25 25.63
CA GLY A 42 3.57 -31.68 26.97
C GLY A 42 4.84 -30.90 27.34
N GLU A 43 5.66 -30.57 26.34
CA GLU A 43 6.81 -29.70 26.57
C GLU A 43 6.38 -28.25 26.77
N SER A 44 7.14 -27.49 27.56
CA SER A 44 6.94 -26.06 27.79
C SER A 44 7.80 -25.22 26.82
N VAL A 45 7.37 -24.00 26.55
CA VAL A 45 8.04 -23.08 25.64
C VAL A 45 8.59 -21.86 26.37
N ARG A 46 9.83 -21.49 26.06
CA ARG A 46 10.43 -20.22 26.46
C ARG A 46 10.18 -19.19 25.36
N VAL A 47 9.69 -18.01 25.74
CA VAL A 47 9.44 -16.90 24.84
C VAL A 47 10.44 -15.78 25.14
N GLU A 48 11.23 -15.40 24.14
CA GLU A 48 12.14 -14.26 24.18
C GLU A 48 11.62 -13.19 23.21
N SER A 49 11.46 -11.94 23.68
CA SER A 49 10.92 -10.86 22.85
C SER A 49 11.77 -9.60 22.95
N SER A 50 12.04 -8.98 21.79
CA SER A 50 12.65 -7.64 21.67
C SER A 50 11.62 -6.51 21.62
N VAL A 51 10.33 -6.84 21.65
CA VAL A 51 9.21 -5.90 21.73
C VAL A 51 8.49 -6.07 23.05
N GLU A 52 7.95 -4.96 23.58
CA GLU A 52 7.37 -4.95 24.93
C GLU A 52 6.03 -5.68 25.00
N ASN A 53 5.26 -5.68 23.91
CA ASN A 53 3.90 -6.17 23.93
C ASN A 53 3.65 -7.20 22.82
N ILE A 54 3.41 -8.46 23.23
CA ILE A 54 3.07 -9.60 22.37
C ILE A 54 1.79 -10.29 22.88
N PRO A 55 0.65 -9.55 22.96
CA PRO A 55 -0.54 -10.02 23.66
C PRO A 55 -1.07 -11.34 23.11
N TRP A 56 -0.97 -11.58 21.81
CA TRP A 56 -1.45 -12.79 21.16
C TRP A 56 -0.70 -14.06 21.59
N ILE A 57 0.58 -13.95 22.01
CA ILE A 57 1.33 -15.06 22.60
C ILE A 57 1.06 -15.17 24.12
N ILE A 58 1.11 -14.03 24.83
CA ILE A 58 1.02 -14.02 26.29
C ILE A 58 -0.38 -14.39 26.79
N SER A 59 -1.43 -14.03 26.06
CA SER A 59 -2.82 -14.38 26.40
C SER A 59 -3.29 -15.73 25.87
N SER A 60 -2.41 -16.50 25.23
CA SER A 60 -2.70 -17.85 24.75
C SER A 60 -2.60 -18.90 25.87
N ASP A 61 -3.10 -20.10 25.60
CA ASP A 61 -2.97 -21.26 26.50
C ASP A 61 -1.63 -22.01 26.30
N LEU A 62 -0.62 -21.36 25.71
CA LEU A 62 0.71 -21.95 25.57
C LEU A 62 1.35 -22.19 26.96
N PRO A 63 1.99 -23.35 27.19
CA PRO A 63 2.69 -23.66 28.44
C PRO A 63 4.01 -22.87 28.53
N ILE A 64 3.92 -21.54 28.73
CA ILE A 64 5.08 -20.65 28.79
C ILE A 64 5.84 -20.85 30.09
N SER A 65 7.17 -21.06 29.99
CA SER A 65 8.07 -21.24 31.11
C SER A 65 9.47 -20.73 30.79
N GLU A 66 10.14 -20.07 31.75
CA GLU A 66 11.53 -19.64 31.59
C GLU A 66 12.50 -20.79 31.30
N LYS A 67 12.19 -22.00 31.81
CA LYS A 67 12.97 -23.23 31.61
C LYS A 67 12.42 -24.11 30.48
N GLY A 68 11.57 -23.59 29.62
CA GLY A 68 10.99 -24.34 28.50
C GLY A 68 12.06 -24.96 27.62
N SER A 69 11.84 -26.23 27.23
CA SER A 69 12.70 -26.98 26.29
C SER A 69 12.55 -26.47 24.87
N LEU A 70 11.35 -26.00 24.52
CA LEU A 70 11.07 -25.33 23.26
C LEU A 70 11.35 -23.83 23.36
N SER A 71 11.56 -23.16 22.22
CA SER A 71 11.88 -21.74 22.23
C SER A 71 11.20 -21.00 21.07
N ILE A 72 10.52 -19.91 21.41
CA ILE A 72 10.00 -18.89 20.50
C ILE A 72 10.81 -17.61 20.68
N LYS A 73 11.22 -16.98 19.60
CA LYS A 73 11.91 -15.70 19.59
C LYS A 73 11.15 -14.68 18.78
N VAL A 74 10.81 -13.56 19.38
CA VAL A 74 10.20 -12.41 18.73
C VAL A 74 11.25 -11.32 18.59
N THR A 75 11.62 -10.97 17.35
CA THR A 75 12.73 -10.05 17.12
C THR A 75 12.69 -9.39 15.74
N GLU A 76 13.16 -8.14 15.68
CA GLU A 76 13.44 -7.43 14.43
C GLU A 76 14.81 -7.76 13.83
N LYS A 77 15.60 -8.59 14.50
CA LYS A 77 16.93 -8.97 14.02
C LYS A 77 16.86 -10.14 13.06
N SER A 78 17.73 -10.13 12.04
CA SER A 78 17.91 -11.25 11.14
C SER A 78 18.33 -12.51 11.88
N ILE A 79 17.83 -13.67 11.44
CA ILE A 79 18.20 -14.97 12.01
C ILE A 79 19.41 -15.56 11.30
N LYS A 80 20.19 -16.33 12.05
CA LYS A 80 21.27 -17.15 11.48
C LYS A 80 20.74 -18.49 11.01
N LYS A 81 21.29 -19.01 9.92
CA LYS A 81 20.94 -20.34 9.42
C LYS A 81 21.25 -21.41 10.49
N GLY A 82 20.24 -22.25 10.80
CA GLY A 82 20.39 -23.36 11.76
C GLY A 82 19.98 -23.02 13.20
N GLU A 83 19.40 -21.86 13.46
CA GLU A 83 18.81 -21.54 14.78
C GLU A 83 17.69 -22.55 15.13
N ARG A 84 17.62 -22.93 16.44
CA ARG A 84 16.73 -24.00 16.92
C ARG A 84 15.35 -23.52 17.33
N HIS A 85 15.18 -22.19 17.54
CA HIS A 85 13.92 -21.59 17.95
C HIS A 85 13.03 -21.25 16.75
N LEU A 86 11.73 -21.21 16.98
CA LEU A 86 10.79 -20.61 16.04
C LEU A 86 10.91 -19.08 16.17
N THR A 87 11.08 -18.39 15.06
CA THR A 87 11.22 -16.93 15.06
C THR A 87 10.00 -16.27 14.47
N PHE A 88 9.56 -15.18 15.10
CA PHE A 88 8.58 -14.24 14.57
C PHE A 88 9.21 -12.87 14.39
N HIS A 89 8.97 -12.25 13.24
CA HIS A 89 9.36 -10.88 12.95
C HIS A 89 8.12 -9.98 13.04
N PRO A 90 8.03 -9.15 14.11
CA PRO A 90 6.95 -8.18 14.25
C PRO A 90 7.14 -6.99 13.29
N PRO A 91 6.07 -6.34 12.81
CA PRO A 91 6.14 -5.16 11.94
C PRO A 91 6.42 -3.89 12.77
N VAL A 92 7.65 -3.75 13.27
CA VAL A 92 8.05 -2.66 14.18
C VAL A 92 9.08 -1.71 13.61
N LEU A 93 9.57 -1.95 12.39
CA LEU A 93 10.54 -1.09 11.72
C LEU A 93 9.89 -0.22 10.66
N VAL A 94 10.34 1.02 10.53
CA VAL A 94 10.02 1.91 9.40
C VAL A 94 11.30 2.25 8.66
N LEU A 95 11.26 2.09 7.35
CA LEU A 95 12.32 2.50 6.44
C LEU A 95 12.01 3.91 5.90
N GLY A 96 12.69 4.91 6.44
CA GLY A 96 12.62 6.29 5.91
C GLY A 96 13.55 6.47 4.72
N VAL A 97 13.05 7.03 3.62
CA VAL A 97 13.76 7.21 2.34
C VAL A 97 13.74 8.67 1.93
N GLY A 98 14.91 9.21 1.61
CA GLY A 98 15.08 10.50 0.92
C GLY A 98 15.91 10.29 -0.34
N CYS A 99 15.58 10.95 -1.45
CA CYS A 99 16.34 10.77 -2.69
C CYS A 99 16.24 11.99 -3.61
N GLU A 100 17.15 12.07 -4.56
CA GLU A 100 17.04 12.97 -5.70
C GLU A 100 15.96 12.49 -6.67
N ARG A 101 15.46 13.38 -7.52
CA ARG A 101 14.53 12.98 -8.59
C ARG A 101 15.23 12.07 -9.60
N GLY A 102 14.52 11.01 -10.00
CA GLY A 102 15.03 10.04 -10.96
C GLY A 102 16.04 9.03 -10.39
N VAL A 103 16.06 8.85 -9.05
CA VAL A 103 16.82 7.76 -8.44
C VAL A 103 16.34 6.41 -8.96
N THR A 104 17.25 5.49 -9.22
CA THR A 104 16.89 4.15 -9.68
C THR A 104 16.44 3.26 -8.51
N GLY A 105 15.49 2.35 -8.76
CA GLY A 105 15.09 1.35 -7.76
C GLY A 105 16.27 0.48 -7.32
N ASN A 106 17.18 0.13 -8.23
CA ASN A 106 18.36 -0.68 -7.91
C ASN A 106 19.27 0.01 -6.89
N GLU A 107 19.51 1.32 -7.04
CA GLU A 107 20.33 2.06 -6.08
C GLU A 107 19.72 2.04 -4.67
N LEU A 108 18.41 2.24 -4.59
CA LEU A 108 17.68 2.17 -3.32
C LEU A 108 17.72 0.76 -2.72
N ILE A 109 17.50 -0.28 -3.53
CA ILE A 109 17.54 -1.68 -3.09
C ILE A 109 18.93 -2.04 -2.55
N GLU A 110 20.00 -1.72 -3.28
CA GLU A 110 21.38 -1.99 -2.83
C GLU A 110 21.70 -1.28 -1.52
N LEU A 111 21.29 -0.01 -1.39
CA LEU A 111 21.50 0.76 -0.17
C LEU A 111 20.75 0.14 1.02
N VAL A 112 19.50 -0.29 0.82
CA VAL A 112 18.66 -0.91 1.86
C VAL A 112 19.24 -2.26 2.28
N GLU A 113 19.52 -3.16 1.33
CA GLU A 113 20.05 -4.49 1.63
C GLU A 113 21.40 -4.42 2.36
N LYS A 114 22.30 -3.53 1.93
CA LYS A 114 23.56 -3.27 2.62
C LYS A 114 23.31 -2.79 4.04
N THR A 115 22.44 -1.81 4.24
CA THR A 115 22.17 -1.23 5.57
C THR A 115 21.52 -2.24 6.52
N LEU A 116 20.56 -3.03 6.03
CA LEU A 116 19.95 -4.11 6.81
C LEU A 116 20.99 -5.16 7.23
N GLY A 117 21.86 -5.58 6.30
CA GLY A 117 22.92 -6.55 6.58
C GLY A 117 23.92 -6.05 7.61
N GLU A 118 24.42 -4.82 7.49
CA GLU A 118 25.36 -4.20 8.42
C GLU A 118 24.80 -4.06 9.85
N ASN A 119 23.49 -3.84 9.97
CA ASN A 119 22.80 -3.67 11.25
C ASN A 119 22.11 -4.96 11.76
N GLN A 120 22.24 -6.06 11.01
CA GLN A 120 21.61 -7.35 11.31
C GLN A 120 20.10 -7.24 11.54
N LEU A 121 19.41 -6.43 10.71
CA LEU A 121 17.98 -6.23 10.76
C LEU A 121 17.26 -7.15 9.78
N ALA A 122 16.10 -7.66 10.18
CA ALA A 122 15.24 -8.47 9.33
C ALA A 122 14.36 -7.55 8.46
N ARG A 123 14.42 -7.74 7.14
CA ARG A 123 13.54 -7.01 6.22
C ARG A 123 12.06 -7.30 6.48
N GLU A 124 11.77 -8.47 6.98
CA GLU A 124 10.44 -8.97 7.34
C GLU A 124 9.82 -8.19 8.51
N SER A 125 10.62 -7.45 9.29
CA SER A 125 10.14 -6.57 10.36
C SER A 125 9.84 -5.14 9.90
N ILE A 126 10.08 -4.81 8.64
CA ILE A 126 9.73 -3.49 8.10
C ILE A 126 8.24 -3.46 7.80
N ALA A 127 7.52 -2.53 8.43
CA ALA A 127 6.09 -2.34 8.24
C ALA A 127 5.76 -1.52 6.98
N CYS A 128 6.57 -0.50 6.68
CA CYS A 128 6.37 0.38 5.53
C CYS A 128 7.63 1.15 5.15
N ILE A 129 7.60 1.72 3.94
CA ILE A 129 8.53 2.73 3.48
C ILE A 129 7.90 4.10 3.70
N ALA A 130 8.64 5.03 4.31
CA ALA A 130 8.20 6.37 4.59
C ALA A 130 9.05 7.42 3.86
N SER A 131 8.43 8.46 3.30
CA SER A 131 9.13 9.54 2.59
C SER A 131 8.34 10.85 2.65
N ILE A 132 8.83 11.90 2.00
CA ILE A 132 8.12 13.16 1.81
C ILE A 132 7.13 13.07 0.65
N ASP A 133 6.00 13.76 0.75
CA ASP A 133 4.94 13.80 -0.26
C ASP A 133 5.40 14.32 -1.64
N LEU A 134 6.42 15.20 -1.65
CA LEU A 134 7.09 15.65 -2.87
C LEU A 134 7.70 14.50 -3.70
N LYS A 135 7.87 13.32 -3.11
CA LYS A 135 8.41 12.10 -3.74
C LYS A 135 7.36 11.00 -3.94
N MET A 136 6.08 11.36 -3.80
CA MET A 136 4.98 10.40 -3.91
C MET A 136 4.89 9.73 -5.30
N ASP A 137 5.36 10.39 -6.35
CA ASP A 137 5.41 9.90 -7.72
C ASP A 137 6.80 9.34 -8.14
N GLU A 138 7.76 9.26 -7.21
CA GLU A 138 9.13 8.81 -7.51
C GLU A 138 9.16 7.31 -7.80
N SER A 139 9.45 6.94 -9.05
CA SER A 139 9.40 5.55 -9.50
C SER A 139 10.39 4.64 -8.76
N GLY A 140 11.56 5.14 -8.38
CA GLY A 140 12.55 4.37 -7.62
C GLY A 140 12.03 3.92 -6.25
N ILE A 141 11.25 4.78 -5.56
CA ILE A 141 10.62 4.43 -4.27
C ILE A 141 9.57 3.32 -4.47
N HIS A 142 8.77 3.39 -5.54
CA HIS A 142 7.77 2.35 -5.83
C HIS A 142 8.41 1.03 -6.23
N GLN A 143 9.49 1.05 -7.02
CA GLN A 143 10.27 -0.16 -7.33
C GLN A 143 10.86 -0.81 -6.07
N LEU A 144 11.35 -0.02 -5.11
CA LEU A 144 11.79 -0.52 -3.81
C LEU A 144 10.61 -1.11 -3.02
N ALA A 145 9.46 -0.45 -3.03
CA ALA A 145 8.25 -0.91 -2.36
C ALA A 145 7.77 -2.27 -2.93
N ASP A 146 7.75 -2.40 -4.25
CA ASP A 146 7.41 -3.64 -4.93
C ASP A 146 8.41 -4.76 -4.60
N TYR A 147 9.72 -4.47 -4.63
CA TYR A 147 10.78 -5.43 -4.28
C TYR A 147 10.64 -5.97 -2.85
N LEU A 148 10.33 -5.09 -1.89
CA LEU A 148 10.14 -5.47 -0.49
C LEU A 148 8.72 -5.98 -0.19
N ASN A 149 7.78 -5.82 -1.11
CA ASN A 149 6.36 -6.04 -0.93
C ASN A 149 5.81 -5.28 0.30
N LEU A 150 6.11 -3.97 0.36
CA LEU A 150 5.75 -3.08 1.45
C LEU A 150 4.92 -1.88 0.98
N PRO A 151 3.97 -1.40 1.79
CA PRO A 151 3.26 -0.16 1.51
C PRO A 151 4.17 1.07 1.67
N THR A 152 3.82 2.15 0.96
CA THR A 152 4.46 3.45 1.10
C THR A 152 3.58 4.41 1.90
N ARG A 153 4.22 5.29 2.69
CA ARG A 153 3.59 6.38 3.43
C ARG A 153 4.35 7.68 3.21
N PHE A 154 3.60 8.73 2.97
CA PHE A 154 4.17 10.03 2.66
C PHE A 154 3.68 11.08 3.65
N PHE A 155 4.60 11.97 4.02
CA PHE A 155 4.39 13.04 4.98
C PHE A 155 4.60 14.40 4.32
N THR A 156 3.91 15.41 4.78
CA THR A 156 4.15 16.78 4.37
C THR A 156 5.49 17.30 4.91
N ASN A 157 6.03 18.35 4.29
CA ASN A 157 7.23 19.01 4.79
C ASN A 157 7.08 19.50 6.23
N ASP A 158 5.92 20.04 6.62
CA ASP A 158 5.65 20.54 7.97
C ASP A 158 5.65 19.40 9.01
N GLU A 159 5.07 18.24 8.66
CA GLU A 159 5.12 17.05 9.52
C GLU A 159 6.56 16.58 9.74
N LEU A 160 7.39 16.57 8.68
CA LEU A 160 8.79 16.17 8.79
C LEU A 160 9.62 17.24 9.51
N GLU A 161 9.35 18.53 9.30
CA GLU A 161 10.05 19.60 9.99
C GLU A 161 9.79 19.56 11.50
N SER A 162 8.60 19.18 11.92
CA SER A 162 8.27 18.98 13.34
C SER A 162 9.15 17.91 14.02
N GLN A 163 9.81 17.04 13.25
CA GLN A 163 10.73 16.02 13.75
C GLN A 163 12.18 16.52 13.90
N THR A 164 12.49 17.74 13.46
CA THR A 164 13.85 18.32 13.49
C THR A 164 14.57 18.18 14.84
N PRO A 165 13.90 18.35 16.01
CA PRO A 165 14.55 18.18 17.31
C PRO A 165 15.08 16.75 17.58
N PHE A 166 14.60 15.75 16.84
CA PHE A 166 14.95 14.34 17.01
C PHE A 166 15.91 13.82 15.94
N LEU A 167 16.19 14.62 14.91
CA LEU A 167 17.14 14.25 13.85
C LEU A 167 18.55 14.14 14.40
N LYS A 168 19.31 13.18 13.91
CA LYS A 168 20.74 13.05 14.19
C LYS A 168 21.60 13.77 13.16
N ASN A 169 21.11 13.89 11.95
CA ASN A 169 21.82 14.46 10.81
C ASN A 169 20.98 15.52 10.08
N PRO A 170 20.57 16.64 10.74
CA PRO A 170 19.84 17.72 10.09
C PRO A 170 20.69 18.39 9.00
N SER A 171 20.03 19.02 8.01
CA SER A 171 20.71 19.62 6.86
C SER A 171 19.96 20.85 6.34
N ASP A 172 20.61 22.02 6.40
CA ASP A 172 20.09 23.27 5.84
C ASP A 172 19.93 23.21 4.31
N ILE A 173 20.76 22.41 3.63
CA ILE A 173 20.64 22.19 2.19
C ILE A 173 19.32 21.49 1.86
N VAL A 174 18.95 20.47 2.64
CA VAL A 174 17.67 19.76 2.47
C VAL A 174 16.51 20.70 2.82
N PHE A 175 16.63 21.49 3.89
CA PHE A 175 15.62 22.48 4.24
C PHE A 175 15.36 23.48 3.10
N SER A 176 16.43 24.01 2.51
CA SER A 176 16.31 24.96 1.38
C SER A 176 15.64 24.32 0.14
N ALA A 177 15.76 23.00 -0.03
CA ALA A 177 15.23 22.28 -1.17
C ALA A 177 13.77 21.82 -0.99
N VAL A 178 13.39 21.38 0.22
CA VAL A 178 12.10 20.71 0.45
C VAL A 178 11.35 21.18 1.70
N GLY A 179 11.87 22.16 2.44
CA GLY A 179 11.22 22.77 3.60
C GLY A 179 11.27 21.94 4.89
N CYS A 180 12.14 20.92 4.96
CA CYS A 180 12.42 20.19 6.19
C CYS A 180 13.91 19.84 6.30
N HIS A 181 14.47 19.75 7.53
CA HIS A 181 15.89 19.50 7.75
C HIS A 181 16.34 18.05 7.54
N GLY A 182 15.41 17.11 7.30
CA GLY A 182 15.79 15.72 7.04
C GLY A 182 14.61 14.83 6.62
N VAL A 183 14.66 14.30 5.41
CA VAL A 183 13.58 13.47 4.87
C VAL A 183 13.65 12.04 5.43
N SER A 184 14.74 11.32 5.27
CA SER A 184 14.84 9.91 5.65
C SER A 184 14.67 9.69 7.16
N GLU A 185 15.41 10.44 7.98
CA GLU A 185 15.26 10.36 9.44
C GLU A 185 13.90 10.88 9.90
N GLY A 186 13.47 12.04 9.37
CA GLY A 186 12.19 12.65 9.72
C GLY A 186 11.00 11.74 9.44
N ALA A 187 10.95 11.11 8.26
CA ALA A 187 9.89 10.19 7.88
C ALA A 187 9.88 8.92 8.73
N ALA A 188 11.05 8.34 9.01
CA ALA A 188 11.16 7.18 9.89
C ALA A 188 10.68 7.50 11.32
N ILE A 189 11.09 8.64 11.89
CA ILE A 189 10.71 9.07 13.25
C ILE A 189 9.21 9.40 13.30
N ALA A 190 8.69 10.15 12.33
CA ALA A 190 7.28 10.51 12.27
C ALA A 190 6.36 9.28 12.26
N ALA A 191 6.76 8.24 11.52
CA ALA A 191 5.98 7.02 11.38
C ALA A 191 5.96 6.14 12.64
N VAL A 192 7.07 6.07 13.39
CA VAL A 192 7.09 5.27 14.64
C VAL A 192 6.46 6.01 15.81
N GLY A 193 6.31 7.33 15.71
CA GLY A 193 5.64 8.16 16.71
C GLY A 193 6.30 8.20 18.07
N ARG A 194 5.52 8.59 19.08
CA ARG A 194 6.03 8.74 20.46
C ARG A 194 6.47 7.39 21.04
N GLY A 195 7.67 7.36 21.63
CA GLY A 195 8.27 6.15 22.22
C GLY A 195 9.10 5.35 21.22
N GLY A 196 8.98 5.59 19.93
CA GLY A 196 9.88 5.02 18.94
C GLY A 196 11.26 5.68 18.95
N SER A 197 12.24 5.03 18.34
CA SER A 197 13.62 5.52 18.28
C SER A 197 14.27 5.24 16.92
N LEU A 198 15.14 6.16 16.53
CA LEU A 198 16.00 5.97 15.37
C LEU A 198 17.09 4.94 15.74
N ILE A 199 17.11 3.79 15.05
CA ILE A 199 18.06 2.71 15.31
C ILE A 199 19.16 2.63 14.24
N VAL A 200 18.90 3.17 13.06
CA VAL A 200 19.90 3.39 12.01
C VAL A 200 19.79 4.84 11.56
N GLU A 201 20.86 5.61 11.82
CA GLU A 201 20.98 6.98 11.38
C GLU A 201 21.10 7.06 9.84
N LYS A 202 21.01 8.27 9.31
CA LYS A 202 21.07 8.54 7.87
C LYS A 202 22.28 7.89 7.20
N THR A 203 22.03 6.86 6.40
CA THR A 203 23.00 6.22 5.49
C THR A 203 22.78 6.75 4.09
N LYS A 204 23.87 6.91 3.32
CA LYS A 204 23.84 7.56 2.00
C LYS A 204 24.36 6.64 0.89
N SER A 205 23.78 6.77 -0.30
CA SER A 205 24.38 6.43 -1.58
C SER A 205 24.72 7.71 -2.38
N GLU A 206 24.86 7.61 -3.68
CA GLU A 206 25.10 8.78 -4.54
C GLU A 206 23.89 9.71 -4.57
N LYS A 207 22.66 9.16 -4.77
CA LYS A 207 21.43 9.93 -4.97
C LYS A 207 20.34 9.64 -3.93
N ALA A 208 20.63 8.82 -2.93
CA ALA A 208 19.65 8.44 -1.94
C ALA A 208 20.18 8.47 -0.50
N THR A 209 19.26 8.61 0.42
CA THR A 209 19.48 8.46 1.85
C THR A 209 18.40 7.58 2.45
N ILE A 210 18.78 6.72 3.40
CA ILE A 210 17.83 5.94 4.18
C ILE A 210 18.14 6.08 5.67
N ALA A 211 17.13 5.84 6.48
CA ALA A 211 17.23 5.73 7.93
C ALA A 211 16.20 4.71 8.41
N ILE A 212 16.44 4.06 9.55
CA ILE A 212 15.50 3.08 10.10
C ILE A 212 15.15 3.47 11.53
N ALA A 213 13.86 3.56 11.80
CA ALA A 213 13.34 3.74 13.16
C ALA A 213 12.58 2.49 13.62
N LYS A 214 12.59 2.25 14.94
CA LYS A 214 11.88 1.14 15.59
C LYS A 214 10.80 1.68 16.50
N SER A 215 9.60 1.13 16.38
CA SER A 215 8.49 1.32 17.30
C SER A 215 8.59 0.37 18.49
N THR A 216 7.99 0.74 19.61
CA THR A 216 7.85 -0.12 20.80
C THR A 216 6.73 -1.17 20.65
N SER A 217 5.85 -1.01 19.67
CA SER A 217 4.73 -1.90 19.37
C SER A 217 4.52 -2.04 17.87
N ASP A 218 3.63 -2.94 17.47
CA ASP A 218 3.23 -3.12 16.07
C ASP A 218 2.78 -1.80 15.45
N ILE A 219 3.23 -1.56 14.23
CA ILE A 219 2.96 -0.34 13.49
C ILE A 219 1.66 -0.50 12.71
N ASP A 220 0.68 0.35 13.03
CA ASP A 220 -0.53 0.52 12.24
C ASP A 220 -0.29 1.62 11.19
N ILE A 221 -0.03 1.21 9.96
CA ILE A 221 0.30 2.09 8.84
C ILE A 221 -0.82 3.06 8.44
N HIS A 222 -2.05 2.83 8.90
CA HIS A 222 -3.19 3.69 8.60
C HIS A 222 -3.30 4.92 9.50
N LYS A 223 -2.51 4.98 10.58
CA LYS A 223 -2.56 6.07 11.57
C LYS A 223 -1.65 7.26 11.28
N PHE A 224 -0.83 7.18 10.24
CA PHE A 224 0.13 8.25 9.92
C PHE A 224 0.36 8.38 8.42
N GLY A 225 0.78 9.58 8.00
CA GLY A 225 1.05 9.90 6.61
C GLY A 225 -0.09 9.50 5.67
N ILE A 226 0.08 9.72 4.39
CA ILE A 226 -0.88 9.31 3.37
C ILE A 226 -0.25 8.30 2.40
N ALA A 227 -1.05 7.40 1.83
CA ALA A 227 -0.61 6.56 0.71
C ALA A 227 -0.58 7.40 -0.58
N ARG A 228 0.15 6.97 -1.59
CA ARG A 228 -0.06 7.49 -2.94
C ARG A 228 -1.45 7.12 -3.40
N GLY A 229 -2.26 8.13 -3.73
CA GLY A 229 -3.60 7.85 -4.20
C GLY A 229 -3.63 7.33 -5.61
N LYS A 230 -4.67 6.57 -5.93
CA LYS A 230 -4.89 5.94 -7.23
C LYS A 230 -6.24 6.31 -7.80
N LEU A 231 -6.28 6.73 -9.06
CA LEU A 231 -7.49 6.99 -9.82
C LEU A 231 -7.61 5.98 -10.97
N ASN A 232 -8.54 5.06 -10.83
CA ASN A 232 -8.92 4.12 -11.88
C ASN A 232 -10.09 4.72 -12.67
N ILE A 233 -9.92 5.00 -13.96
CA ILE A 233 -10.98 5.45 -14.84
C ILE A 233 -11.48 4.22 -15.58
N VAL A 234 -12.70 3.78 -15.25
CA VAL A 234 -13.17 2.44 -15.66
C VAL A 234 -14.36 2.51 -16.61
N GLY A 235 -14.28 1.84 -17.75
CA GLY A 235 -15.33 1.72 -18.74
C GLY A 235 -16.21 0.49 -18.46
N LEU A 236 -17.51 0.71 -18.18
CA LEU A 236 -18.48 -0.37 -17.87
C LEU A 236 -18.82 -1.30 -19.02
N GLY A 237 -18.48 -0.91 -20.25
CA GLY A 237 -19.09 -1.52 -21.41
C GLY A 237 -20.57 -1.12 -21.57
N PRO A 238 -21.36 -1.86 -22.35
CA PRO A 238 -22.76 -1.54 -22.66
C PRO A 238 -23.77 -1.89 -21.53
N GLY A 239 -23.29 -2.20 -20.32
CA GLY A 239 -24.09 -2.32 -19.11
C GLY A 239 -24.45 -3.75 -18.66
N LYS A 240 -24.27 -4.79 -19.49
CA LYS A 240 -24.49 -6.18 -19.05
C LYS A 240 -23.25 -6.74 -18.38
N VAL A 241 -23.45 -7.55 -17.34
CA VAL A 241 -22.37 -8.22 -16.59
C VAL A 241 -21.44 -9.02 -17.51
N ASP A 242 -21.99 -9.75 -18.47
CA ASP A 242 -21.22 -10.57 -19.43
C ASP A 242 -20.24 -9.76 -20.31
N TRP A 243 -20.40 -8.42 -20.34
CA TRP A 243 -19.60 -7.51 -21.14
C TRP A 243 -18.65 -6.67 -20.29
N ARG A 244 -18.57 -6.96 -18.99
CA ARG A 244 -17.59 -6.36 -18.09
C ARG A 244 -16.22 -7.02 -18.30
N THR A 245 -15.18 -6.21 -18.31
CA THR A 245 -13.81 -6.73 -18.26
C THR A 245 -13.45 -7.17 -16.84
N SER A 246 -12.55 -8.13 -16.69
CA SER A 246 -11.99 -8.50 -15.38
C SER A 246 -11.24 -7.31 -14.76
N ALA A 247 -10.49 -6.56 -15.57
CA ALA A 247 -9.75 -5.37 -15.13
C ALA A 247 -10.64 -4.31 -14.46
N LEU A 248 -11.86 -4.05 -15.01
CA LEU A 248 -12.83 -3.18 -14.36
C LEU A 248 -13.28 -3.75 -13.01
N THR A 249 -13.60 -5.06 -12.98
CA THR A 249 -14.09 -5.71 -11.77
C THR A 249 -13.05 -5.65 -10.66
N ASP A 250 -11.79 -5.91 -10.97
CA ASP A 250 -10.68 -5.87 -10.04
C ASP A 250 -10.41 -4.42 -9.57
N ALA A 251 -10.37 -3.45 -10.49
CA ALA A 251 -10.19 -2.04 -10.16
C ALA A 251 -11.27 -1.52 -9.18
N ILE A 252 -12.55 -1.87 -9.41
CA ILE A 252 -13.62 -1.47 -8.48
C ILE A 252 -13.49 -2.23 -7.16
N LYS A 253 -13.19 -3.53 -7.16
CA LYS A 253 -13.02 -4.31 -5.92
C LYS A 253 -11.93 -3.73 -5.03
N ASP A 254 -10.81 -3.32 -5.61
CA ASP A 254 -9.66 -2.76 -4.89
C ASP A 254 -9.89 -1.32 -4.42
N SER A 255 -10.84 -0.60 -5.01
CA SER A 255 -11.13 0.78 -4.66
C SER A 255 -11.83 0.91 -3.33
N THR A 256 -11.49 1.97 -2.58
CA THR A 256 -12.20 2.38 -1.35
C THR A 256 -13.36 3.32 -1.67
N HIS A 257 -13.23 4.10 -2.74
CA HIS A 257 -14.19 5.12 -3.17
C HIS A 257 -14.60 4.87 -4.62
N VAL A 258 -15.89 5.06 -4.91
CA VAL A 258 -16.42 4.94 -6.27
C VAL A 258 -17.22 6.18 -6.62
N VAL A 259 -16.88 6.82 -7.74
CA VAL A 259 -17.49 8.04 -8.21
C VAL A 259 -18.14 7.76 -9.58
N GLY A 260 -19.38 8.16 -9.76
CA GLY A 260 -20.07 7.91 -11.04
C GLY A 260 -21.45 8.56 -11.14
N TYR A 261 -22.02 8.54 -12.36
CA TYR A 261 -23.42 8.81 -12.57
C TYR A 261 -24.25 7.69 -11.94
N LYS A 262 -25.34 8.06 -11.26
CA LYS A 262 -26.15 7.09 -10.52
C LYS A 262 -26.51 5.84 -11.30
N LEU A 263 -27.02 6.01 -12.52
CA LEU A 263 -27.42 4.89 -13.40
C LEU A 263 -26.25 3.94 -13.69
N TYR A 264 -25.01 4.45 -13.81
CA TYR A 264 -23.84 3.61 -14.06
C TYR A 264 -23.42 2.85 -12.82
N LEU A 265 -23.53 3.46 -11.63
CA LEU A 265 -23.23 2.80 -10.37
C LEU A 265 -24.26 1.71 -10.04
N ASP A 266 -25.53 1.91 -10.38
CA ASP A 266 -26.58 0.88 -10.25
C ASP A 266 -26.24 -0.38 -11.07
N LEU A 267 -25.54 -0.26 -12.21
CA LEU A 267 -25.11 -1.39 -13.05
C LEU A 267 -23.96 -2.21 -12.44
N VAL A 268 -23.28 -1.70 -11.42
CA VAL A 268 -22.16 -2.37 -10.71
C VAL A 268 -22.43 -2.50 -9.22
N GLU A 269 -23.69 -2.42 -8.79
CA GLU A 269 -24.08 -2.48 -7.38
C GLU A 269 -23.49 -3.69 -6.64
N ASP A 270 -23.36 -4.81 -7.33
CA ASP A 270 -22.72 -6.04 -6.84
C ASP A 270 -21.27 -5.86 -6.38
N LEU A 271 -20.57 -4.83 -6.87
CA LEU A 271 -19.18 -4.51 -6.55
C LEU A 271 -19.03 -3.38 -5.52
N LEU A 272 -20.11 -2.70 -5.12
CA LEU A 272 -20.05 -1.49 -4.31
C LEU A 272 -20.13 -1.74 -2.79
N LYS A 273 -20.36 -2.96 -2.36
CA LYS A 273 -20.50 -3.28 -0.93
C LYS A 273 -19.24 -2.89 -0.14
N GLY A 274 -19.42 -2.09 0.90
CA GLY A 274 -18.34 -1.64 1.79
C GLY A 274 -17.51 -0.48 1.25
N LYS A 275 -17.95 0.17 0.17
CA LYS A 275 -17.26 1.31 -0.46
C LYS A 275 -18.01 2.62 -0.23
N GLU A 276 -17.27 3.72 -0.21
CA GLU A 276 -17.87 5.06 -0.22
C GLU A 276 -18.24 5.43 -1.66
N CYS A 277 -19.53 5.65 -1.90
CA CYS A 277 -20.06 5.93 -3.24
C CYS A 277 -20.51 7.39 -3.36
N PHE A 278 -20.04 8.06 -4.42
CA PHE A 278 -20.39 9.44 -4.74
C PHE A 278 -21.17 9.48 -6.05
N PHE A 279 -22.45 9.76 -5.92
CA PHE A 279 -23.38 9.85 -7.04
C PHE A 279 -23.42 11.28 -7.57
N SER A 280 -23.52 11.43 -8.90
CA SER A 280 -23.75 12.72 -9.55
C SER A 280 -24.81 12.59 -10.62
N GLU A 281 -25.40 13.72 -10.99
CA GLU A 281 -26.36 13.77 -12.09
C GLU A 281 -25.69 13.80 -13.45
N LEU A 282 -26.47 13.53 -14.51
CA LEU A 282 -26.04 13.75 -15.89
C LEU A 282 -25.67 15.24 -16.07
N SER A 283 -24.76 15.57 -16.94
CA SER A 283 -24.23 16.93 -17.15
C SER A 283 -23.31 17.50 -16.06
N GLN A 284 -22.88 16.69 -15.11
CA GLN A 284 -21.94 17.09 -14.05
C GLN A 284 -20.57 16.41 -14.22
N GLU A 285 -20.12 16.22 -15.46
CA GLU A 285 -18.90 15.47 -15.80
C GLU A 285 -17.66 16.09 -15.15
N GLU A 286 -17.49 17.41 -15.27
CA GLU A 286 -16.33 18.11 -14.69
C GLU A 286 -16.33 18.02 -13.16
N SER A 287 -17.47 18.25 -12.51
CA SER A 287 -17.59 18.15 -11.06
C SER A 287 -17.27 16.73 -10.56
N ARG A 288 -17.72 15.72 -11.30
CA ARG A 288 -17.48 14.30 -11.05
C ARG A 288 -16.00 13.95 -11.18
N ALA A 289 -15.36 14.37 -12.27
CA ALA A 289 -13.93 14.17 -12.48
C ALA A 289 -13.10 14.86 -11.40
N ARG A 290 -13.39 16.12 -11.07
CA ARG A 290 -12.73 16.87 -9.98
C ARG A 290 -12.88 16.19 -8.62
N LYS A 291 -14.07 15.65 -8.32
CA LYS A 291 -14.30 14.91 -7.08
C LYS A 291 -13.43 13.66 -7.00
N ALA A 292 -13.35 12.89 -8.09
CA ALA A 292 -12.54 11.69 -8.15
C ALA A 292 -11.03 11.99 -8.02
N ILE A 293 -10.53 13.01 -8.73
CA ILE A 293 -9.14 13.47 -8.61
C ILE A 293 -8.83 13.92 -7.18
N LYS A 294 -9.73 14.70 -6.56
CA LYS A 294 -9.56 15.22 -5.20
C LYS A 294 -9.51 14.11 -4.15
N LEU A 295 -10.32 13.08 -4.28
CA LEU A 295 -10.26 11.91 -3.42
C LEU A 295 -8.94 11.14 -3.60
N ALA A 296 -8.52 10.95 -4.85
CA ALA A 296 -7.26 10.30 -5.14
C ALA A 296 -6.07 11.12 -4.59
N SER A 297 -6.04 12.45 -4.76
CA SER A 297 -4.96 13.28 -4.22
C SER A 297 -4.89 13.29 -2.69
N SER A 298 -5.98 12.90 -2.02
CA SER A 298 -6.00 12.68 -0.56
C SER A 298 -5.55 11.27 -0.14
N GLY A 299 -4.98 10.47 -1.06
CA GLY A 299 -4.42 9.16 -0.77
C GLY A 299 -5.39 7.97 -0.89
N HIS A 300 -6.59 8.19 -1.43
CA HIS A 300 -7.56 7.12 -1.62
C HIS A 300 -7.37 6.37 -2.94
N ASN A 301 -7.79 5.09 -2.95
CA ASN A 301 -7.96 4.33 -4.18
C ASN A 301 -9.39 4.54 -4.69
N VAL A 302 -9.52 5.22 -5.83
CA VAL A 302 -10.78 5.71 -6.39
C VAL A 302 -11.06 5.08 -7.73
N SER A 303 -12.29 4.60 -7.97
CA SER A 303 -12.79 4.26 -9.30
C SER A 303 -13.75 5.34 -9.80
N LEU A 304 -13.43 5.94 -10.96
CA LEU A 304 -14.31 6.82 -11.71
C LEU A 304 -14.98 6.02 -12.82
N VAL A 305 -16.30 5.84 -12.69
CA VAL A 305 -17.08 4.93 -13.56
C VAL A 305 -17.68 5.66 -14.73
N CYS A 306 -17.42 5.14 -15.95
CA CYS A 306 -17.93 5.62 -17.23
C CYS A 306 -18.74 4.53 -17.92
N SER A 307 -19.71 4.92 -18.77
CA SER A 307 -20.37 4.01 -19.72
C SER A 307 -19.46 3.70 -20.91
N GLY A 308 -19.62 2.52 -21.51
CA GLY A 308 -18.85 2.11 -22.68
C GLY A 308 -17.35 2.00 -22.39
N ASP A 309 -16.53 2.63 -23.22
CA ASP A 309 -15.08 2.75 -23.05
C ASP A 309 -14.72 4.08 -22.37
N ALA A 310 -13.82 4.05 -21.41
CA ALA A 310 -13.43 5.23 -20.62
C ALA A 310 -12.66 6.29 -21.44
N GLY A 311 -12.03 5.90 -22.56
CA GLY A 311 -11.22 6.77 -23.41
C GLY A 311 -11.96 7.25 -24.67
N ILE A 312 -13.16 6.71 -24.99
CA ILE A 312 -13.89 7.06 -26.22
C ILE A 312 -15.07 7.95 -25.87
N TYR A 313 -14.95 9.25 -26.13
CA TYR A 313 -15.96 10.27 -25.77
C TYR A 313 -16.42 10.15 -24.31
N ALA A 314 -15.48 9.91 -23.38
CA ALA A 314 -15.75 9.64 -21.99
C ALA A 314 -14.81 10.43 -21.06
N LEU A 315 -14.84 10.14 -19.77
CA LEU A 315 -14.23 10.97 -18.74
C LEU A 315 -12.69 10.92 -18.68
N ALA A 316 -12.02 9.95 -19.34
CA ALA A 316 -10.57 9.89 -19.30
C ALA A 316 -9.92 11.15 -19.89
N THR A 317 -10.39 11.60 -21.05
CA THR A 317 -9.91 12.85 -21.67
C THR A 317 -10.09 14.05 -20.73
N LEU A 318 -11.28 14.18 -20.15
CA LEU A 318 -11.59 15.30 -19.24
C LEU A 318 -10.71 15.27 -17.98
N VAL A 319 -10.41 14.09 -17.42
CA VAL A 319 -9.51 13.96 -16.26
C VAL A 319 -8.12 14.48 -16.60
N PHE A 320 -7.55 14.06 -17.74
CA PHE A 320 -6.22 14.54 -18.15
C PHE A 320 -6.21 16.03 -18.49
N GLU A 321 -7.25 16.54 -19.14
CA GLU A 321 -7.40 17.97 -19.40
C GLU A 321 -7.50 18.81 -18.12
N LEU A 322 -8.20 18.32 -17.10
CA LEU A 322 -8.29 18.98 -15.80
C LEU A 322 -6.94 19.02 -15.08
N ILE A 323 -6.20 17.93 -15.09
CA ILE A 323 -4.88 17.84 -14.47
C ILE A 323 -3.89 18.78 -15.15
N ASP A 324 -3.86 18.77 -16.49
CA ASP A 324 -2.99 19.65 -17.28
C ASP A 324 -3.35 21.13 -17.08
N ARG A 325 -4.64 21.46 -17.12
CA ARG A 325 -5.14 22.84 -16.96
C ARG A 325 -4.86 23.43 -15.59
N GLU A 326 -5.10 22.67 -14.52
CA GLU A 326 -4.91 23.12 -13.15
C GLU A 326 -3.44 23.07 -12.72
N ASN A 327 -2.67 22.17 -13.31
CA ASN A 327 -1.25 21.93 -13.01
C ASN A 327 -0.93 21.95 -11.50
N CYS A 328 -1.79 21.28 -10.72
CA CYS A 328 -1.67 21.20 -9.28
C CYS A 328 -0.73 20.06 -8.90
N ASP A 329 0.27 20.34 -8.09
CA ASP A 329 1.28 19.36 -7.68
C ASP A 329 0.68 18.09 -7.07
N ASP A 330 -0.34 18.23 -6.21
CA ASP A 330 -0.99 17.09 -5.58
C ASP A 330 -1.73 16.20 -6.58
N TRP A 331 -2.30 16.80 -7.65
CA TRP A 331 -2.96 16.06 -8.69
C TRP A 331 -1.97 15.37 -9.63
N ASN A 332 -0.81 16.01 -9.87
CA ASN A 332 0.23 15.46 -10.74
C ASN A 332 0.91 14.23 -10.15
N ARG A 333 0.83 14.01 -8.82
CA ARG A 333 1.49 12.90 -8.11
C ARG A 333 0.63 11.64 -7.99
N ILE A 334 -0.70 11.73 -8.25
CA ILE A 334 -1.59 10.54 -8.18
C ILE A 334 -1.21 9.52 -9.26
N GLN A 335 -1.48 8.26 -8.98
CA GLN A 335 -1.41 7.21 -9.99
C GLN A 335 -2.71 7.16 -10.76
N ILE A 336 -2.65 7.25 -12.10
CA ILE A 336 -3.85 7.18 -12.95
C ILE A 336 -3.76 5.95 -13.83
N GLU A 337 -4.82 5.16 -13.83
CA GLU A 337 -4.97 4.01 -14.72
C GLU A 337 -6.31 4.11 -15.48
N VAL A 338 -6.26 3.88 -16.79
CA VAL A 338 -7.46 3.81 -17.62
C VAL A 338 -7.72 2.35 -17.95
N HIS A 339 -8.89 1.87 -17.53
CA HIS A 339 -9.35 0.52 -17.81
C HIS A 339 -10.38 0.56 -18.92
N PRO A 340 -10.05 0.09 -20.13
CA PRO A 340 -10.95 0.14 -21.27
C PRO A 340 -12.18 -0.74 -21.06
N GLY A 341 -13.30 -0.32 -21.64
CA GLY A 341 -14.54 -1.09 -21.72
C GLY A 341 -14.95 -1.34 -23.16
N ILE A 342 -15.93 -2.19 -23.38
CA ILE A 342 -16.51 -2.40 -24.69
C ILE A 342 -17.34 -1.16 -25.06
N SER A 343 -16.95 -0.45 -26.12
CA SER A 343 -17.65 0.75 -26.54
C SER A 343 -19.05 0.47 -27.08
N ALA A 344 -19.93 1.46 -26.99
CA ALA A 344 -21.31 1.34 -27.51
C ALA A 344 -21.35 1.01 -28.99
N PHE A 345 -20.46 1.58 -29.82
CA PHE A 345 -20.44 1.30 -31.25
C PHE A 345 -19.96 -0.12 -31.58
N GLN A 346 -18.99 -0.69 -30.82
CA GLN A 346 -18.59 -2.09 -30.95
C GLN A 346 -19.75 -3.04 -30.61
N ALA A 347 -20.45 -2.75 -29.51
CA ALA A 347 -21.61 -3.54 -29.10
C ALA A 347 -22.77 -3.44 -30.14
N ALA A 348 -23.03 -2.25 -30.68
CA ALA A 348 -24.04 -2.02 -31.73
C ALA A 348 -23.65 -2.76 -33.02
N ALA A 349 -22.42 -2.62 -33.49
CA ALA A 349 -21.91 -3.28 -34.69
C ALA A 349 -22.05 -4.81 -34.59
N ALA A 350 -21.68 -5.39 -33.47
CA ALA A 350 -21.84 -6.82 -33.23
C ALA A 350 -23.31 -7.27 -33.25
N ARG A 351 -24.22 -6.44 -32.74
CA ARG A 351 -25.65 -6.74 -32.68
C ARG A 351 -26.35 -6.69 -34.04
N VAL A 352 -25.95 -5.75 -34.89
CA VAL A 352 -26.56 -5.56 -36.22
C VAL A 352 -25.82 -6.32 -37.33
N GLY A 353 -24.75 -7.02 -37.00
CA GLY A 353 -23.96 -7.76 -37.97
C GLY A 353 -23.15 -6.86 -38.92
N ALA A 354 -22.72 -5.69 -38.46
CA ALA A 354 -21.92 -4.74 -39.22
C ALA A 354 -20.45 -4.82 -38.81
N PRO A 355 -19.61 -5.70 -39.40
CA PRO A 355 -18.22 -5.82 -39.04
C PRO A 355 -17.42 -4.56 -39.40
N MET A 356 -16.55 -4.12 -38.50
CA MET A 356 -15.66 -2.97 -38.70
C MET A 356 -14.28 -3.47 -39.21
N GLY A 357 -14.31 -4.10 -40.41
CA GLY A 357 -13.13 -4.76 -40.99
C GLY A 357 -12.21 -3.82 -41.79
N HIS A 358 -12.65 -2.60 -42.05
CA HIS A 358 -11.91 -1.56 -42.75
C HIS A 358 -12.04 -0.22 -42.02
N ASP A 359 -11.67 0.86 -42.67
CA ASP A 359 -11.74 2.20 -42.09
C ASP A 359 -13.18 2.55 -41.66
N PHE A 360 -13.30 3.12 -40.45
CA PHE A 360 -14.55 3.65 -39.94
C PHE A 360 -14.32 5.00 -39.27
N CYS A 361 -15.37 5.79 -39.18
CA CYS A 361 -15.37 7.07 -38.50
C CYS A 361 -16.46 7.07 -37.40
N ALA A 362 -16.08 7.51 -36.21
CA ALA A 362 -17.01 7.74 -35.10
C ALA A 362 -17.17 9.25 -34.90
N ILE A 363 -18.41 9.73 -34.93
CA ILE A 363 -18.75 11.14 -34.72
C ILE A 363 -19.71 11.21 -33.53
N SER A 364 -19.36 12.01 -32.52
CA SER A 364 -20.27 12.32 -31.44
C SER A 364 -21.32 13.32 -31.90
N LEU A 365 -22.57 13.00 -31.63
CA LEU A 365 -23.70 13.93 -31.83
C LEU A 365 -24.07 14.68 -30.55
N SER A 366 -23.34 14.41 -29.46
CA SER A 366 -23.50 15.09 -28.16
C SER A 366 -22.65 16.36 -28.12
N ASN A 367 -23.24 17.45 -27.66
CA ASN A 367 -22.54 18.71 -27.41
C ASN A 367 -22.20 18.89 -25.89
N LEU A 368 -22.31 17.83 -25.09
CA LEU A 368 -22.03 17.87 -23.65
C LEU A 368 -20.55 17.94 -23.33
N LEU A 369 -19.67 17.50 -24.23
CA LEU A 369 -18.21 17.47 -24.07
C LEU A 369 -17.46 18.33 -25.11
N THR A 370 -18.15 18.98 -25.99
CA THR A 370 -17.58 19.92 -26.98
C THR A 370 -18.25 21.27 -26.85
N SER A 371 -17.47 22.27 -26.46
CA SER A 371 -17.88 23.68 -26.48
C SER A 371 -17.95 24.20 -27.90
#